data_0a0765eb1e305be6de4b5b2c94de179f
#
_entry.id   0a0765eb1e305be6de4b5b2c94de179f
#
_cell.length_a   1.000
_cell.length_b   1.000
_cell.length_c   1.000
_cell.angle_alpha   90.00
_cell.angle_beta   90.00
_cell.angle_gamma   90.00
#
_symmetry.space_group_name_H-M   'P 1'
#
loop_
_entity.id
_entity.type
_entity.pdbx_description
1 polymer ?
#
loop_
_entity_poly.entity_id
_entity_poly.type
_entity_poly.pdbx_seq_one_letter_code
_entity_poly.pdbx_strand_id
1 'polypeptide(L)'
;SVFDSNDIVNRGSASVDYGGAAIYNWKEGTLKVTNSNFTNNIKNYKNGDNLVGAITTIGNATVSGSNFVNNSGRWGGAISATGAELRKNSSTLTVSNTIFKDNSALYAGAVYIWGSNYNIADCVFDNNTAFGKGNMTPNNNNGGALVVSQVSRFNEPITGTISGSKFTNNKAQYGGAAYFNKGFVTITDSVFENNIATAEGGAVGFSHASVKDLVVSINNSSFVGNKAPVAGAIFTNVDSKITNSNFINNSAAKIGGAICNVNDLTVENSKFVNNTPQAIHNSKEL
;
A
#
# COMPACT_ATOMS: atom_id res chain seq x y z
N SER A 1 -3.49 9.19 23.22
CA SER A 1 -2.54 8.24 23.83
C SER A 1 -1.18 8.30 23.15
N VAL A 2 -0.15 7.86 23.84
CA VAL A 2 1.22 7.74 23.31
C VAL A 2 1.69 6.30 23.46
N PHE A 3 2.18 5.73 22.38
CA PHE A 3 2.80 4.40 22.32
C PHE A 3 4.20 4.58 21.70
N ASP A 4 5.21 4.60 22.52
CA ASP A 4 6.58 4.87 22.11
C ASP A 4 7.50 3.72 22.45
N SER A 5 8.40 3.40 21.53
CA SER A 5 9.49 2.44 21.73
C SER A 5 9.06 1.06 22.24
N ASN A 6 7.87 0.58 21.83
CA ASN A 6 7.44 -0.77 22.15
C ASN A 6 8.14 -1.77 21.23
N ASP A 7 8.59 -2.88 21.80
CA ASP A 7 9.24 -3.97 21.09
C ASP A 7 8.58 -5.32 21.43
N ILE A 8 8.54 -6.23 20.47
CA ILE A 8 8.14 -7.59 20.70
C ILE A 8 9.42 -8.43 20.84
N VAL A 9 9.68 -8.90 22.05
CA VAL A 9 10.78 -9.82 22.31
C VAL A 9 10.41 -11.21 21.77
N ASN A 10 11.25 -11.77 20.90
CA ASN A 10 11.03 -13.10 20.33
C ASN A 10 11.03 -14.17 21.43
N ARG A 11 9.93 -14.89 21.61
CA ARG A 11 9.76 -15.96 22.60
C ARG A 11 9.96 -17.33 21.97
N GLY A 12 11.07 -17.55 21.27
CA GLY A 12 11.45 -18.91 20.83
C GLY A 12 10.57 -19.48 19.71
N SER A 13 10.87 -20.66 19.26
CA SER A 13 10.42 -21.35 18.04
C SER A 13 8.92 -21.74 17.97
N ALA A 14 8.00 -20.96 18.50
CA ALA A 14 6.59 -21.22 18.32
C ALA A 14 6.11 -20.58 17.00
N SER A 15 5.59 -21.40 16.13
CA SER A 15 4.90 -21.03 14.90
C SER A 15 3.86 -19.95 15.16
N VAL A 16 3.97 -18.84 14.40
CA VAL A 16 2.95 -17.80 14.25
C VAL A 16 2.85 -16.80 15.39
N ASP A 17 3.87 -15.97 15.61
CA ASP A 17 3.72 -14.77 16.40
C ASP A 17 3.10 -13.64 15.53
N TYR A 18 1.78 -13.58 15.51
CA TYR A 18 1.05 -12.41 15.02
C TYR A 18 0.95 -11.40 16.18
N GLY A 19 1.71 -10.31 16.16
CA GLY A 19 1.60 -9.30 17.21
C GLY A 19 1.99 -7.91 16.73
N GLY A 20 1.17 -6.89 17.04
CA GLY A 20 1.58 -5.50 16.96
C GLY A 20 2.45 -5.13 18.16
N ALA A 21 3.51 -4.36 17.96
CA ALA A 21 4.41 -4.00 19.04
C ALA A 21 3.68 -3.20 20.15
N ALA A 22 2.72 -2.37 19.78
CA ALA A 22 1.93 -1.60 20.72
C ALA A 22 0.53 -2.18 20.95
N ILE A 23 -0.17 -2.58 19.89
CA ILE A 23 -1.56 -3.07 19.99
C ILE A 23 -1.75 -4.31 19.12
N TYR A 24 -2.39 -5.32 19.71
CA TYR A 24 -2.84 -6.52 19.00
C TYR A 24 -4.36 -6.70 19.19
N ASN A 25 -5.14 -6.55 18.11
CA ASN A 25 -6.58 -6.74 18.10
C ASN A 25 -6.96 -8.09 17.51
N TRP A 26 -7.46 -9.00 18.34
CA TRP A 26 -7.79 -10.38 17.94
C TRP A 26 -9.15 -10.47 17.20
N LYS A 27 -9.45 -11.64 16.65
CA LYS A 27 -10.46 -11.96 15.62
C LYS A 27 -11.82 -11.23 15.73
N GLU A 28 -12.44 -11.21 16.88
CA GLU A 28 -13.77 -10.62 17.05
C GLU A 28 -13.73 -9.23 17.71
N GLY A 29 -12.51 -8.77 17.99
CA GLY A 29 -12.31 -7.46 18.58
C GLY A 29 -12.64 -6.34 17.62
N THR A 30 -13.24 -5.28 18.12
CA THR A 30 -13.35 -4.01 17.43
C THR A 30 -12.39 -3.02 18.07
N LEU A 31 -11.40 -2.59 17.29
CA LEU A 31 -10.41 -1.62 17.74
C LEU A 31 -10.81 -0.21 17.32
N LYS A 32 -10.77 0.72 18.25
CA LYS A 32 -10.89 2.15 17.95
C LYS A 32 -9.70 2.89 18.52
N VAL A 33 -8.95 3.55 17.64
CA VAL A 33 -7.79 4.40 17.97
C VAL A 33 -8.07 5.81 17.52
N THR A 34 -8.02 6.77 18.43
CA THR A 34 -8.26 8.17 18.10
C THR A 34 -7.19 9.06 18.73
N ASN A 35 -6.75 10.08 18.00
CA ASN A 35 -5.86 11.13 18.51
C ASN A 35 -4.66 10.54 19.27
N SER A 36 -3.97 9.58 18.67
CA SER A 36 -2.89 8.83 19.32
C SER A 36 -1.60 8.88 18.53
N ASN A 37 -0.48 8.85 19.24
CA ASN A 37 0.85 8.83 18.64
C ASN A 37 1.49 7.47 18.84
N PHE A 38 2.00 6.89 17.75
CA PHE A 38 2.77 5.66 17.71
C PHE A 38 4.14 5.97 17.13
N THR A 39 5.16 5.96 17.95
CA THR A 39 6.50 6.36 17.54
C THR A 39 7.53 5.29 17.90
N ASN A 40 8.50 5.07 17.00
CA ASN A 40 9.64 4.20 17.26
C ASN A 40 9.28 2.77 17.71
N ASN A 41 8.07 2.28 17.37
CA ASN A 41 7.73 0.90 17.65
C ASN A 41 8.45 0.04 16.62
N ILE A 42 9.60 -0.47 17.01
CA ILE A 42 10.59 -1.07 16.11
C ILE A 42 10.77 -2.52 16.49
N LYS A 43 10.88 -3.38 15.50
CA LYS A 43 11.37 -4.72 15.69
C LYS A 43 12.65 -5.00 14.93
N ASN A 44 13.64 -5.53 15.66
CA ASN A 44 14.84 -6.10 15.08
C ASN A 44 14.54 -7.50 14.54
N TYR A 45 14.62 -7.66 13.20
CA TYR A 45 14.43 -8.97 12.57
C TYR A 45 15.55 -9.95 12.89
N LYS A 46 15.17 -11.16 13.33
CA LYS A 46 15.93 -12.37 13.02
C LYS A 46 15.16 -13.15 11.97
N ASN A 47 15.86 -13.83 11.04
CA ASN A 47 15.26 -14.58 9.94
C ASN A 47 14.09 -15.46 10.41
N GLY A 48 12.93 -15.31 9.78
CA GLY A 48 11.76 -16.15 10.02
C GLY A 48 10.58 -15.52 10.77
N ASP A 49 10.75 -14.38 11.40
CA ASP A 49 9.72 -13.76 12.23
C ASP A 49 8.60 -13.09 11.40
N ASN A 50 7.35 -13.44 11.67
CA ASN A 50 6.16 -12.85 11.04
C ASN A 50 5.67 -11.59 11.81
N LEU A 51 6.51 -10.60 11.93
CA LEU A 51 6.28 -9.51 12.85
C LEU A 51 5.78 -8.24 12.16
N VAL A 52 4.84 -7.62 12.82
CA VAL A 52 4.10 -6.46 12.38
C VAL A 52 4.53 -5.24 13.20
N GLY A 53 4.37 -4.05 12.62
CA GLY A 53 4.73 -2.79 13.27
C GLY A 53 3.88 -2.45 14.50
N ALA A 54 3.46 -1.20 14.64
CA ALA A 54 2.82 -0.74 15.87
C ALA A 54 1.48 -1.43 16.16
N ILE A 55 0.62 -1.61 15.17
CA ILE A 55 -0.71 -2.22 15.33
C ILE A 55 -0.87 -3.44 14.43
N THR A 56 -1.33 -4.55 15.00
CA THR A 56 -1.92 -5.66 14.25
C THR A 56 -3.41 -5.77 14.57
N THR A 57 -4.24 -5.91 13.53
CA THR A 57 -5.68 -6.16 13.70
C THR A 57 -6.14 -7.30 12.81
N ILE A 58 -6.88 -8.24 13.39
CA ILE A 58 -7.57 -9.32 12.67
C ILE A 58 -9.06 -8.97 12.52
N GLY A 59 -9.65 -8.35 13.53
CA GLY A 59 -11.01 -7.84 13.50
C GLY A 59 -11.14 -6.44 12.88
N ASN A 60 -12.31 -5.85 13.05
CA ASN A 60 -12.54 -4.47 12.59
C ASN A 60 -11.66 -3.47 13.34
N ALA A 61 -11.16 -2.47 12.61
CA ALA A 61 -10.41 -1.39 13.22
C ALA A 61 -10.76 -0.03 12.61
N THR A 62 -10.86 0.96 13.47
CA THR A 62 -10.98 2.37 13.09
C THR A 62 -9.85 3.15 13.72
N VAL A 63 -9.08 3.85 12.89
CA VAL A 63 -7.96 4.69 13.31
C VAL A 63 -8.20 6.10 12.77
N SER A 64 -8.22 7.10 13.63
CA SER A 64 -8.46 8.48 13.21
C SER A 64 -7.63 9.51 13.98
N GLY A 65 -7.29 10.62 13.31
CA GLY A 65 -6.58 11.75 13.91
C GLY A 65 -5.25 11.38 14.58
N SER A 66 -4.59 10.33 14.09
CA SER A 66 -3.44 9.73 14.76
C SER A 66 -2.14 9.90 13.96
N ASN A 67 -1.01 9.70 14.62
CA ASN A 67 0.30 9.78 13.99
C ASN A 67 1.08 8.47 14.18
N PHE A 68 1.64 7.96 13.10
CA PHE A 68 2.53 6.81 13.08
C PHE A 68 3.88 7.24 12.51
N VAL A 69 4.90 7.34 13.32
CA VAL A 69 6.21 7.88 12.92
C VAL A 69 7.32 6.92 13.28
N ASN A 70 8.18 6.61 12.30
CA ASN A 70 9.38 5.78 12.49
C ASN A 70 9.07 4.40 13.11
N ASN A 71 7.93 3.80 12.74
CA ASN A 71 7.65 2.43 13.15
C ASN A 71 8.17 1.45 12.11
N SER A 72 8.54 0.24 12.54
CA SER A 72 9.01 -0.77 11.61
C SER A 72 8.44 -2.15 11.88
N GLY A 73 8.24 -2.90 10.81
CA GLY A 73 7.67 -4.23 10.84
C GLY A 73 8.12 -5.07 9.65
N ARG A 74 7.66 -6.31 9.56
CA ARG A 74 7.80 -7.15 8.35
C ARG A 74 6.64 -6.88 7.40
N TRP A 75 5.42 -6.85 7.93
CA TRP A 75 4.15 -6.64 7.24
C TRP A 75 3.49 -5.36 7.78
N GLY A 76 3.70 -4.23 7.11
CA GLY A 76 3.24 -2.94 7.58
C GLY A 76 4.03 -2.38 8.76
N GLY A 77 4.81 -1.33 8.52
CA GLY A 77 5.58 -0.68 9.58
C GLY A 77 4.72 -0.05 10.67
N ALA A 78 3.54 0.44 10.31
CA ALA A 78 2.59 1.04 11.24
C ALA A 78 1.41 0.11 11.55
N ILE A 79 0.66 -0.30 10.55
CA ILE A 79 -0.57 -1.09 10.72
C ILE A 79 -0.54 -2.32 9.81
N SER A 80 -0.93 -3.47 10.35
CA SER A 80 -1.26 -4.66 9.59
C SER A 80 -2.68 -5.11 9.88
N ALA A 81 -3.53 -5.12 8.87
CA ALA A 81 -4.88 -5.64 8.93
C ALA A 81 -4.94 -7.00 8.21
N THR A 82 -5.15 -8.06 8.96
CA THR A 82 -5.03 -9.45 8.48
C THR A 82 -6.36 -10.19 8.56
N GLY A 83 -7.42 -9.64 7.98
CA GLY A 83 -8.76 -10.25 7.94
C GLY A 83 -8.83 -11.63 7.30
N ALA A 84 -7.81 -12.01 6.52
CA ALA A 84 -7.64 -13.35 5.96
C ALA A 84 -7.67 -14.47 7.02
N GLU A 85 -7.31 -14.17 8.26
CA GLU A 85 -7.36 -15.12 9.37
C GLU A 85 -8.80 -15.47 9.79
N LEU A 86 -9.78 -14.62 9.46
CA LEU A 86 -11.20 -14.87 9.75
C LEU A 86 -11.85 -15.87 8.79
N ARG A 87 -11.14 -16.30 7.76
CA ARG A 87 -11.66 -17.14 6.66
C ARG A 87 -12.84 -16.54 5.89
N LYS A 88 -13.09 -15.26 6.08
CA LYS A 88 -14.10 -14.44 5.39
C LYS A 88 -13.51 -13.03 5.24
N ASN A 89 -13.79 -12.35 4.13
CA ASN A 89 -13.45 -10.93 3.96
C ASN A 89 -14.40 -10.04 4.80
N SER A 90 -14.56 -10.36 6.07
CA SER A 90 -15.57 -9.74 6.92
C SER A 90 -15.03 -8.62 7.81
N SER A 91 -13.71 -8.44 7.87
CA SER A 91 -13.15 -7.31 8.62
C SER A 91 -12.94 -6.10 7.72
N THR A 92 -13.00 -4.93 8.33
CA THR A 92 -12.76 -3.65 7.66
C THR A 92 -11.77 -2.83 8.46
N LEU A 93 -10.77 -2.28 7.76
CA LEU A 93 -9.88 -1.26 8.28
C LEU A 93 -10.36 0.11 7.79
N THR A 94 -10.74 0.97 8.70
CA THR A 94 -11.05 2.38 8.41
C THR A 94 -9.95 3.28 8.99
N VAL A 95 -9.33 4.10 8.14
CA VAL A 95 -8.30 5.06 8.56
C VAL A 95 -8.65 6.43 8.04
N SER A 96 -8.67 7.44 8.91
CA SER A 96 -8.96 8.81 8.50
C SER A 96 -8.12 9.85 9.23
N ASN A 97 -7.85 10.98 8.57
CA ASN A 97 -7.13 12.12 9.16
C ASN A 97 -5.85 11.69 9.91
N THR A 98 -5.11 10.76 9.36
CA THR A 98 -3.97 10.10 10.02
C THR A 98 -2.68 10.30 9.22
N ILE A 99 -1.58 10.51 9.93
CA ILE A 99 -0.25 10.70 9.34
C ILE A 99 0.59 9.44 9.52
N PHE A 100 1.16 8.95 8.43
CA PHE A 100 2.12 7.86 8.38
C PHE A 100 3.43 8.40 7.83
N LYS A 101 4.44 8.56 8.66
CA LYS A 101 5.71 9.16 8.26
C LYS A 101 6.90 8.31 8.65
N ASP A 102 7.86 8.18 7.73
CA ASP A 102 9.14 7.49 7.97
C ASP A 102 8.99 6.03 8.45
N ASN A 103 7.84 5.38 8.18
CA ASN A 103 7.65 3.99 8.57
C ASN A 103 8.30 3.06 7.54
N SER A 104 8.70 1.88 8.00
CA SER A 104 9.45 0.95 7.16
C SER A 104 9.08 -0.51 7.40
N ALA A 105 9.06 -1.31 6.32
CA ALA A 105 8.79 -2.73 6.41
C ALA A 105 9.42 -3.51 5.25
N LEU A 106 9.34 -4.86 5.29
CA LEU A 106 9.65 -5.66 4.10
C LEU A 106 8.54 -5.53 3.06
N TYR A 107 7.27 -5.45 3.54
CA TYR A 107 6.07 -5.28 2.73
C TYR A 107 5.27 -4.12 3.34
N ALA A 108 4.87 -3.15 2.52
CA ALA A 108 4.13 -1.98 2.95
C ALA A 108 4.83 -1.18 4.07
N GLY A 109 5.61 -0.18 3.71
CA GLY A 109 6.30 0.64 4.71
C GLY A 109 5.42 1.14 5.83
N ALA A 110 4.15 1.48 5.56
CA ALA A 110 3.20 1.92 6.57
C ALA A 110 2.06 0.94 6.81
N VAL A 111 1.20 0.66 5.83
CA VAL A 111 -0.04 -0.10 6.03
C VAL A 111 -0.10 -1.33 5.15
N TYR A 112 -0.23 -2.50 5.75
CA TYR A 112 -0.43 -3.77 5.08
C TYR A 112 -1.86 -4.28 5.32
N ILE A 113 -2.57 -4.60 4.25
CA ILE A 113 -3.94 -5.12 4.27
C ILE A 113 -3.98 -6.47 3.58
N TRP A 114 -4.37 -7.51 4.30
CA TRP A 114 -4.47 -8.86 3.79
C TRP A 114 -5.86 -9.45 4.08
N GLY A 115 -6.71 -9.47 3.05
CA GLY A 115 -8.05 -10.03 3.14
C GLY A 115 -9.03 -9.24 4.01
N SER A 116 -8.82 -7.93 4.14
CA SER A 116 -9.77 -7.00 4.77
C SER A 116 -10.27 -5.99 3.76
N ASN A 117 -11.52 -5.59 3.86
CA ASN A 117 -11.99 -4.37 3.20
C ASN A 117 -11.33 -3.15 3.83
N TYR A 118 -11.28 -2.04 3.11
CA TYR A 118 -10.62 -0.84 3.65
C TYR A 118 -11.26 0.45 3.17
N ASN A 119 -11.14 1.47 4.04
CA ASN A 119 -11.46 2.84 3.70
C ASN A 119 -10.36 3.74 4.28
N ILE A 120 -9.61 4.42 3.40
CA ILE A 120 -8.53 5.33 3.76
C ILE A 120 -8.92 6.71 3.25
N ALA A 121 -9.14 7.66 4.17
CA ALA A 121 -9.62 8.99 3.85
C ALA A 121 -8.77 10.07 4.53
N ASP A 122 -8.44 11.12 3.78
CA ASP A 122 -7.78 12.33 4.30
C ASP A 122 -6.47 12.02 5.07
N CYS A 123 -5.70 11.06 4.58
CA CYS A 123 -4.47 10.60 5.20
C CYS A 123 -3.22 11.12 4.48
N VAL A 124 -2.13 11.23 5.23
CA VAL A 124 -0.81 11.58 4.68
C VAL A 124 0.14 10.40 4.88
N PHE A 125 0.74 9.94 3.78
CA PHE A 125 1.78 8.92 3.75
C PHE A 125 3.07 9.55 3.20
N ASP A 126 4.00 9.88 4.06
CA ASP A 126 5.24 10.56 3.69
C ASP A 126 6.48 9.76 4.03
N ASN A 127 7.37 9.60 3.05
CA ASN A 127 8.68 8.95 3.20
C ASN A 127 8.64 7.53 3.80
N ASN A 128 7.56 6.76 3.52
CA ASN A 128 7.50 5.37 3.96
C ASN A 128 8.22 4.47 2.95
N THR A 129 8.85 3.40 3.43
CA THR A 129 9.71 2.58 2.59
C THR A 129 9.47 1.09 2.78
N ALA A 130 9.21 0.38 1.68
CA ALA A 130 9.28 -1.07 1.62
C ALA A 130 10.66 -1.48 1.09
N PHE A 131 11.46 -2.17 1.92
CA PHE A 131 12.78 -2.64 1.53
C PHE A 131 12.96 -4.10 1.91
N GLY A 132 13.33 -4.92 0.94
CA GLY A 132 13.77 -6.27 1.22
C GLY A 132 15.20 -6.26 1.76
N LYS A 133 15.41 -6.78 2.96
CA LYS A 133 16.74 -7.16 3.44
C LYS A 133 16.85 -8.67 3.52
N GLY A 134 17.88 -9.20 2.89
CA GLY A 134 18.24 -10.63 2.98
C GLY A 134 17.78 -11.47 1.78
N ASN A 135 18.13 -12.73 1.77
CA ASN A 135 17.87 -13.74 0.74
C ASN A 135 16.37 -14.06 0.55
N MET A 136 15.47 -13.12 0.78
CA MET A 136 14.08 -13.27 0.43
C MET A 136 13.89 -12.95 -1.05
N THR A 137 13.12 -13.79 -1.71
CA THR A 137 12.87 -13.74 -3.15
C THR A 137 12.62 -12.31 -3.64
N PRO A 138 13.18 -11.90 -4.79
CA PRO A 138 13.15 -10.51 -5.28
C PRO A 138 11.75 -9.92 -5.49
N ASN A 139 10.70 -10.67 -5.29
CA ASN A 139 9.33 -10.35 -5.72
C ASN A 139 8.45 -9.71 -4.64
N ASN A 140 9.01 -9.24 -3.54
CA ASN A 140 8.17 -8.97 -2.37
C ASN A 140 8.29 -7.58 -1.74
N ASN A 141 9.01 -6.65 -2.32
CA ASN A 141 9.17 -5.29 -1.80
C ASN A 141 8.13 -4.34 -2.40
N ASN A 142 6.88 -4.59 -2.09
CA ASN A 142 5.75 -3.89 -2.69
C ASN A 142 5.23 -2.78 -1.79
N GLY A 143 4.74 -1.71 -2.41
CA GLY A 143 4.03 -0.63 -1.75
C GLY A 143 4.85 0.12 -0.69
N GLY A 144 5.51 1.19 -1.08
CA GLY A 144 6.31 1.98 -0.13
C GLY A 144 5.52 2.42 1.09
N ALA A 145 4.26 2.78 0.92
CA ALA A 145 3.36 3.10 2.01
C ALA A 145 2.29 2.03 2.22
N LEU A 146 1.61 1.59 1.16
CA LEU A 146 0.43 0.74 1.25
C LEU A 146 0.56 -0.52 0.39
N VAL A 147 0.21 -1.67 0.96
CA VAL A 147 -0.04 -2.90 0.20
C VAL A 147 -1.43 -3.42 0.54
N VAL A 148 -2.17 -3.77 -0.51
CA VAL A 148 -3.44 -4.48 -0.40
C VAL A 148 -3.32 -5.82 -1.10
N SER A 149 -3.60 -6.89 -0.39
CA SER A 149 -3.52 -8.26 -0.91
C SER A 149 -4.72 -9.09 -0.47
N GLN A 150 -5.15 -9.98 -1.35
CA GLN A 150 -6.23 -10.92 -1.08
C GLN A 150 -5.72 -12.36 -1.06
N VAL A 151 -6.33 -13.18 -0.26
CA VAL A 151 -6.05 -14.62 -0.22
C VAL A 151 -6.81 -15.32 -1.35
N SER A 152 -6.09 -16.04 -2.19
CA SER A 152 -6.68 -16.72 -3.37
C SER A 152 -7.77 -17.74 -3.05
N ARG A 153 -7.84 -18.22 -1.81
CA ARG A 153 -8.85 -19.20 -1.37
C ARG A 153 -10.21 -18.64 -1.00
N PHE A 154 -10.36 -17.30 -1.01
CA PHE A 154 -11.64 -16.65 -0.71
C PHE A 154 -12.27 -16.18 -2.03
N ASN A 155 -13.52 -16.54 -2.25
CA ASN A 155 -14.24 -16.23 -3.48
C ASN A 155 -14.77 -14.80 -3.53
N GLU A 156 -14.87 -14.11 -2.40
CA GLU A 156 -15.37 -12.73 -2.34
C GLU A 156 -14.19 -11.75 -2.47
N PRO A 157 -14.23 -10.87 -3.47
CA PRO A 157 -13.20 -9.86 -3.62
C PRO A 157 -13.25 -8.84 -2.48
N ILE A 158 -12.09 -8.43 -2.01
CA ILE A 158 -12.01 -7.28 -1.11
C ILE A 158 -12.36 -6.00 -1.86
N THR A 159 -13.00 -5.08 -1.18
CA THR A 159 -13.30 -3.75 -1.71
C THR A 159 -12.58 -2.69 -0.91
N GLY A 160 -12.10 -1.66 -1.59
CA GLY A 160 -11.41 -0.59 -0.89
C GLY A 160 -11.47 0.75 -1.57
N THR A 161 -11.44 1.78 -0.74
CA THR A 161 -11.42 3.17 -1.18
C THR A 161 -10.22 3.91 -0.59
N ILE A 162 -9.63 4.79 -1.40
CA ILE A 162 -8.65 5.79 -0.99
C ILE A 162 -9.18 7.14 -1.48
N SER A 163 -9.42 8.06 -0.57
CA SER A 163 -9.96 9.39 -0.92
C SER A 163 -9.23 10.50 -0.19
N GLY A 164 -9.13 11.68 -0.81
CA GLY A 164 -8.58 12.88 -0.18
C GLY A 164 -7.16 12.73 0.38
N SER A 165 -6.44 11.69 -0.01
CA SER A 165 -5.19 11.30 0.65
C SER A 165 -3.95 11.70 -0.14
N LYS A 166 -2.84 11.93 0.57
CA LYS A 166 -1.58 12.34 -0.02
C LYS A 166 -0.48 11.29 0.23
N PHE A 167 0.18 10.84 -0.84
CA PHE A 167 1.29 9.91 -0.83
C PHE A 167 2.53 10.59 -1.39
N THR A 168 3.52 10.87 -0.56
CA THR A 168 4.73 11.61 -0.95
C THR A 168 6.02 10.86 -0.60
N ASN A 169 6.99 10.90 -1.52
CA ASN A 169 8.35 10.41 -1.25
C ASN A 169 8.44 8.93 -0.85
N ASN A 170 7.40 8.14 -1.06
CA ASN A 170 7.43 6.73 -0.66
C ASN A 170 8.26 5.90 -1.66
N LYS A 171 8.85 4.81 -1.17
CA LYS A 171 9.80 4.00 -1.96
C LYS A 171 9.55 2.51 -1.81
N ALA A 172 9.55 1.80 -2.95
CA ALA A 172 9.44 0.35 -3.02
C ALA A 172 10.13 -0.22 -4.26
N GLN A 173 10.03 -1.53 -4.45
CA GLN A 173 10.39 -2.16 -5.72
C GLN A 173 9.23 -2.03 -6.72
N TYR A 174 8.01 -2.31 -6.30
CA TYR A 174 6.79 -2.21 -7.09
C TYR A 174 5.78 -1.30 -6.37
N GLY A 175 5.18 -0.35 -7.10
CA GLY A 175 4.27 0.63 -6.52
C GLY A 175 4.94 1.49 -5.45
N GLY A 176 5.72 2.48 -5.86
CA GLY A 176 6.51 3.31 -4.94
C GLY A 176 5.70 3.84 -3.76
N ALA A 177 4.44 4.19 -3.95
CA ALA A 177 3.50 4.52 -2.87
C ALA A 177 2.59 3.35 -2.51
N ALA A 178 1.87 2.78 -3.47
CA ALA A 178 0.87 1.76 -3.20
C ALA A 178 0.95 0.59 -4.18
N TYR A 179 0.70 -0.62 -3.69
CA TYR A 179 0.64 -1.83 -4.50
C TYR A 179 -0.61 -2.64 -4.18
N PHE A 180 -1.31 -3.05 -5.23
CA PHE A 180 -2.58 -3.78 -5.13
C PHE A 180 -2.47 -5.14 -5.81
N ASN A 181 -2.77 -6.18 -5.04
CA ASN A 181 -2.81 -7.55 -5.50
C ASN A 181 -4.19 -8.14 -5.24
N LYS A 182 -5.11 -7.95 -6.18
CA LYS A 182 -6.52 -8.31 -6.16
C LYS A 182 -7.48 -7.34 -5.44
N GLY A 183 -8.74 -7.38 -5.85
CA GLY A 183 -9.85 -6.64 -5.27
C GLY A 183 -10.31 -5.45 -6.10
N PHE A 184 -11.40 -4.84 -5.69
CA PHE A 184 -11.91 -3.61 -6.28
C PHE A 184 -11.26 -2.40 -5.60
N VAL A 185 -10.61 -1.56 -6.39
CA VAL A 185 -9.87 -0.40 -5.88
C VAL A 185 -10.45 0.87 -6.49
N THR A 186 -10.86 1.79 -5.62
CA THR A 186 -11.28 3.13 -6.01
C THR A 186 -10.35 4.16 -5.37
N ILE A 187 -9.74 5.01 -6.19
CA ILE A 187 -8.89 6.13 -5.75
C ILE A 187 -9.51 7.42 -6.24
N THR A 188 -9.84 8.31 -5.32
CA THR A 188 -10.44 9.62 -5.64
C THR A 188 -9.76 10.76 -4.90
N ASP A 189 -9.75 11.92 -5.53
CA ASP A 189 -9.35 13.18 -4.88
C ASP A 189 -7.97 13.12 -4.20
N SER A 190 -7.07 12.27 -4.72
CA SER A 190 -5.81 11.93 -4.05
C SER A 190 -4.59 12.41 -4.82
N VAL A 191 -3.49 12.63 -4.09
CA VAL A 191 -2.23 13.12 -4.65
C VAL A 191 -1.11 12.11 -4.42
N PHE A 192 -0.40 11.76 -5.50
CA PHE A 192 0.79 10.92 -5.49
C PHE A 192 1.97 11.70 -6.02
N GLU A 193 2.90 12.07 -5.16
CA GLU A 193 3.97 13.00 -5.51
C GLU A 193 5.35 12.44 -5.15
N ASN A 194 6.29 12.47 -6.12
CA ASN A 194 7.70 12.10 -5.93
C ASN A 194 7.91 10.69 -5.36
N ASN A 195 6.98 9.75 -5.63
CA ASN A 195 7.17 8.37 -5.21
C ASN A 195 8.08 7.64 -6.21
N ILE A 196 8.84 6.67 -5.70
CA ILE A 196 9.86 5.97 -6.49
C ILE A 196 9.69 4.47 -6.37
N ALA A 197 9.60 3.79 -7.52
CA ALA A 197 9.76 2.35 -7.61
C ALA A 197 11.07 1.99 -8.30
N THR A 198 11.70 0.88 -7.88
CA THR A 198 12.93 0.39 -8.52
C THR A 198 12.67 -0.58 -9.67
N ALA A 199 11.43 -1.01 -9.85
CA ALA A 199 10.99 -1.84 -10.98
C ALA A 199 9.84 -1.18 -11.75
N GLU A 200 8.63 -1.08 -11.18
CA GLU A 200 7.43 -0.67 -11.88
C GLU A 200 6.47 0.13 -11.02
N GLY A 201 5.73 1.06 -11.67
CA GLY A 201 4.72 1.87 -11.04
C GLY A 201 5.29 2.80 -9.98
N GLY A 202 5.89 3.91 -10.40
CA GLY A 202 6.55 4.86 -9.48
C GLY A 202 5.66 5.34 -8.35
N ALA A 203 4.37 5.52 -8.61
CA ALA A 203 3.36 5.76 -7.58
C ALA A 203 2.58 4.49 -7.26
N VAL A 204 1.90 3.91 -8.23
CA VAL A 204 0.96 2.80 -8.01
C VAL A 204 1.29 1.63 -8.92
N GLY A 205 1.32 0.42 -8.36
CA GLY A 205 1.48 -0.82 -9.09
C GLY A 205 0.32 -1.79 -8.82
N PHE A 206 -0.11 -2.49 -9.88
CA PHE A 206 -1.09 -3.57 -9.80
C PHE A 206 -0.45 -4.89 -10.20
N SER A 207 -0.89 -6.00 -9.59
CA SER A 207 -0.27 -7.33 -9.73
C SER A 207 -0.16 -7.81 -11.17
N HIS A 208 0.96 -8.48 -11.46
CA HIS A 208 1.19 -9.20 -12.73
C HIS A 208 0.38 -10.50 -12.90
N ALA A 209 -0.28 -10.99 -11.88
CA ALA A 209 -1.11 -12.19 -12.02
C ALA A 209 -2.34 -11.85 -12.86
N SER A 210 -2.70 -12.74 -13.80
CA SER A 210 -3.98 -12.69 -14.55
C SER A 210 -5.14 -12.79 -13.55
N VAL A 211 -5.55 -11.69 -12.99
CA VAL A 211 -6.55 -11.65 -11.94
C VAL A 211 -7.82 -11.09 -12.53
N LYS A 212 -8.75 -11.97 -12.83
CA LYS A 212 -10.08 -11.60 -13.36
C LYS A 212 -10.89 -10.67 -12.44
N ASP A 213 -10.46 -10.50 -11.20
CA ASP A 213 -11.25 -9.87 -10.14
C ASP A 213 -10.67 -8.53 -9.64
N LEU A 214 -9.63 -8.00 -10.28
CA LEU A 214 -9.10 -6.68 -9.96
C LEU A 214 -9.66 -5.64 -10.93
N VAL A 215 -10.45 -4.73 -10.44
CA VAL A 215 -10.95 -3.57 -11.19
C VAL A 215 -10.47 -2.31 -10.52
N VAL A 216 -9.90 -1.41 -11.31
CA VAL A 216 -9.32 -0.16 -10.84
C VAL A 216 -10.09 1.03 -11.38
N SER A 217 -10.50 1.90 -10.47
CA SER A 217 -11.09 3.19 -10.80
C SER A 217 -10.30 4.31 -10.15
N ILE A 218 -9.81 5.26 -10.96
CA ILE A 218 -9.09 6.46 -10.49
C ILE A 218 -9.80 7.69 -11.02
N ASN A 219 -10.20 8.58 -10.12
CA ASN A 219 -10.90 9.80 -10.49
C ASN A 219 -10.35 11.01 -9.72
N ASN A 220 -10.32 12.16 -10.37
CA ASN A 220 -9.95 13.45 -9.79
C ASN A 220 -8.65 13.41 -8.97
N SER A 221 -7.65 12.67 -9.45
CA SER A 221 -6.40 12.45 -8.73
C SER A 221 -5.18 13.00 -9.48
N SER A 222 -4.11 13.29 -8.76
CA SER A 222 -2.91 13.89 -9.32
C SER A 222 -1.67 13.03 -9.08
N PHE A 223 -0.89 12.80 -10.14
CA PHE A 223 0.35 12.04 -10.13
C PHE A 223 1.47 12.93 -10.61
N VAL A 224 2.36 13.36 -9.72
CA VAL A 224 3.39 14.36 -10.02
C VAL A 224 4.78 13.86 -9.67
N GLY A 225 5.70 13.92 -10.62
CA GLY A 225 7.13 13.65 -10.38
C GLY A 225 7.45 12.21 -9.95
N ASN A 226 6.55 11.25 -10.15
CA ASN A 226 6.79 9.86 -9.77
C ASN A 226 7.75 9.18 -10.76
N LYS A 227 8.50 8.18 -10.29
CA LYS A 227 9.62 7.63 -11.05
C LYS A 227 9.76 6.12 -10.91
N ALA A 228 9.96 5.44 -12.04
CA ALA A 228 10.28 4.02 -12.09
C ALA A 228 11.04 3.65 -13.38
N PRO A 229 11.62 2.45 -13.52
CA PRO A 229 12.09 1.93 -14.81
C PRO A 229 10.95 1.71 -15.82
N VAL A 230 9.79 1.22 -15.37
CA VAL A 230 8.57 1.03 -16.18
C VAL A 230 7.41 1.71 -15.47
N ALA A 231 6.60 2.47 -16.18
CA ALA A 231 5.49 3.26 -15.68
C ALA A 231 5.90 4.26 -14.59
N GLY A 232 6.22 5.47 -14.97
CA GLY A 232 6.64 6.51 -14.02
C GLY A 232 5.63 6.78 -12.92
N ALA A 233 4.32 6.71 -13.21
CA ALA A 233 3.28 6.83 -12.20
C ALA A 233 2.53 5.52 -11.97
N ILE A 234 1.86 4.96 -12.97
CA ILE A 234 0.96 3.81 -12.79
C ILE A 234 1.35 2.65 -13.70
N PHE A 235 1.65 1.51 -13.10
CA PHE A 235 1.71 0.22 -13.80
C PHE A 235 0.44 -0.57 -13.53
N THR A 236 -0.21 -1.07 -14.60
CA THR A 236 -1.42 -1.88 -14.46
C THR A 236 -1.51 -2.98 -15.52
N ASN A 237 -1.88 -4.17 -15.10
CA ASN A 237 -2.19 -5.28 -15.98
C ASN A 237 -3.64 -5.75 -15.82
N VAL A 238 -4.50 -4.86 -15.38
CA VAL A 238 -5.92 -5.11 -15.16
C VAL A 238 -6.74 -4.01 -15.81
N ASP A 239 -8.01 -4.29 -16.03
CA ASP A 239 -8.94 -3.30 -16.57
C ASP A 239 -9.00 -2.06 -15.68
N SER A 240 -8.74 -0.92 -16.29
CA SER A 240 -8.58 0.31 -15.55
C SER A 240 -9.34 1.47 -16.19
N LYS A 241 -10.01 2.25 -15.35
CA LYS A 241 -10.65 3.51 -15.74
C LYS A 241 -10.06 4.67 -14.98
N ILE A 242 -9.51 5.65 -15.73
CA ILE A 242 -8.87 6.85 -15.18
C ILE A 242 -9.61 8.06 -15.75
N THR A 243 -10.18 8.87 -14.86
CA THR A 243 -10.96 10.04 -15.26
C THR A 243 -10.55 11.29 -14.50
N ASN A 244 -10.69 12.45 -15.14
CA ASN A 244 -10.49 13.77 -14.53
C ASN A 244 -9.14 13.93 -13.78
N SER A 245 -8.10 13.23 -14.21
CA SER A 245 -6.86 13.13 -13.45
C SER A 245 -5.67 13.79 -14.15
N ASN A 246 -4.66 14.18 -13.37
CA ASN A 246 -3.49 14.89 -13.87
C ASN A 246 -2.22 14.04 -13.71
N PHE A 247 -1.43 13.94 -14.77
CA PHE A 247 -0.13 13.27 -14.79
C PHE A 247 0.93 14.26 -15.25
N ILE A 248 1.80 14.68 -14.33
CA ILE A 248 2.73 15.78 -14.58
C ILE A 248 4.15 15.36 -14.20
N ASN A 249 5.10 15.52 -15.12
CA ASN A 249 6.54 15.29 -14.88
C ASN A 249 6.85 13.86 -14.36
N ASN A 250 6.03 12.86 -14.66
CA ASN A 250 6.36 11.49 -14.29
C ASN A 250 7.37 10.91 -15.28
N SER A 251 8.24 10.02 -14.82
CA SER A 251 9.37 9.57 -15.62
C SER A 251 9.58 8.08 -15.49
N ALA A 252 9.67 7.40 -16.64
CA ALA A 252 10.12 6.03 -16.76
C ALA A 252 11.43 5.95 -17.54
N ALA A 253 12.29 4.98 -17.17
CA ALA A 253 13.52 4.78 -17.90
C ALA A 253 13.31 4.04 -19.24
N LYS A 254 12.23 3.25 -19.34
CA LYS A 254 11.96 2.40 -20.52
C LYS A 254 10.69 2.83 -21.25
N ILE A 255 9.51 2.65 -20.65
CA ILE A 255 8.20 2.84 -21.27
C ILE A 255 7.18 3.40 -20.28
N GLY A 256 6.18 4.13 -20.80
CA GLY A 256 5.07 4.66 -20.03
C GLY A 256 5.49 5.71 -19.02
N GLY A 257 5.91 6.88 -19.46
CA GLY A 257 6.35 7.97 -18.57
C GLY A 257 5.36 8.27 -17.45
N ALA A 258 4.06 8.20 -17.76
CA ALA A 258 3.01 8.23 -16.74
C ALA A 258 2.42 6.85 -16.53
N ILE A 259 1.86 6.21 -17.54
CA ILE A 259 1.11 4.97 -17.44
C ILE A 259 1.71 3.91 -18.35
N CYS A 260 1.88 2.71 -17.84
CA CYS A 260 2.08 1.50 -18.62
C CYS A 260 0.97 0.52 -18.28
N ASN A 261 0.16 0.15 -19.27
CA ASN A 261 -0.95 -0.77 -19.14
C ASN A 261 -0.81 -1.94 -20.13
N VAL A 262 -1.14 -3.13 -19.67
CA VAL A 262 -1.12 -4.35 -20.47
C VAL A 262 -2.48 -5.03 -20.57
N ASN A 263 -3.56 -4.30 -20.30
CA ASN A 263 -4.95 -4.76 -20.43
C ASN A 263 -5.83 -3.63 -20.99
N ASP A 264 -7.14 -3.65 -20.76
CA ASP A 264 -8.02 -2.59 -21.24
C ASP A 264 -7.87 -1.32 -20.37
N LEU A 265 -7.66 -0.19 -21.03
CA LEU A 265 -7.46 1.11 -20.37
C LEU A 265 -8.43 2.14 -20.96
N THR A 266 -9.25 2.73 -20.11
CA THR A 266 -10.05 3.90 -20.44
C THR A 266 -9.49 5.14 -19.76
N VAL A 267 -9.20 6.18 -20.52
CA VAL A 267 -8.74 7.48 -20.01
C VAL A 267 -9.65 8.57 -20.54
N GLU A 268 -10.32 9.32 -19.65
CA GLU A 268 -11.25 10.39 -19.99
C GLU A 268 -10.91 11.68 -19.24
N ASN A 269 -11.03 12.83 -19.88
CA ASN A 269 -10.87 14.15 -19.29
C ASN A 269 -9.60 14.33 -18.45
N SER A 270 -8.53 13.67 -18.81
CA SER A 270 -7.29 13.65 -18.04
C SER A 270 -6.15 14.38 -18.76
N LYS A 271 -5.24 14.98 -18.00
CA LYS A 271 -4.16 15.81 -18.51
C LYS A 271 -2.80 15.14 -18.33
N PHE A 272 -1.99 15.12 -19.38
CA PHE A 272 -0.63 14.58 -19.37
C PHE A 272 0.35 15.66 -19.80
N VAL A 273 1.29 16.04 -18.92
CA VAL A 273 2.28 17.09 -19.16
C VAL A 273 3.67 16.60 -18.80
N ASN A 274 4.61 16.73 -19.73
CA ASN A 274 6.05 16.44 -19.53
C ASN A 274 6.32 15.04 -18.94
N ASN A 275 5.52 14.04 -19.30
CA ASN A 275 5.82 12.67 -18.90
C ASN A 275 6.76 12.03 -19.95
N THR A 276 7.80 11.35 -19.49
CA THR A 276 8.85 10.80 -20.38
C THR A 276 9.09 9.31 -20.13
N PRO A 277 9.36 8.50 -21.20
CA PRO A 277 9.53 8.83 -22.62
C PRO A 277 8.23 9.19 -23.34
N GLN A 278 7.20 8.35 -23.33
CA GLN A 278 5.84 8.64 -23.80
C GLN A 278 4.88 8.65 -22.61
N ALA A 279 3.84 9.46 -22.65
CA ALA A 279 2.93 9.56 -21.49
C ALA A 279 2.26 8.22 -21.18
N ILE A 280 1.71 7.56 -22.17
CA ILE A 280 1.02 6.28 -22.04
C ILE A 280 1.66 5.24 -22.95
N HIS A 281 1.95 4.07 -22.40
CA HIS A 281 2.21 2.85 -23.13
C HIS A 281 1.09 1.86 -22.84
N ASN A 282 0.35 1.46 -23.87
CA ASN A 282 -0.73 0.49 -23.78
C ASN A 282 -0.51 -0.64 -24.78
N SER A 283 -0.28 -1.85 -24.31
CA SER A 283 -0.01 -3.01 -25.14
C SER A 283 -0.46 -4.26 -24.40
N LYS A 284 -1.09 -5.19 -25.08
CA LYS A 284 -1.45 -6.51 -24.50
C LYS A 284 -0.23 -7.45 -24.38
N GLU A 285 0.94 -7.01 -24.86
CA GLU A 285 2.20 -7.73 -24.77
C GLU A 285 3.29 -6.78 -24.22
N LEU A 286 4.03 -7.21 -23.24
CA LEU A 286 5.23 -6.56 -22.71
C LEU A 286 6.47 -7.35 -23.06
#